data_80d7d9ab1beabda35ca1e2b84a1aa673
#
_entry.id   80d7d9ab1beabda35ca1e2b84a1aa673
#
_cell.length_a   1.000
_cell.length_b   1.000
_cell.length_c   1.000
_cell.angle_alpha   90.00
_cell.angle_beta   90.00
_cell.angle_gamma   90.00
#
_symmetry.space_group_name_H-M   'P 1'
#
loop_
_entity.id
_entity.type
_entity.pdbx_description
1 polymer ?
#
loop_
_entity_poly.entity_id
_entity_poly.type
_entity_poly.pdbx_seq_one_letter_code
_entity_poly.pdbx_strand_id
1 'polypeptide(L)'
;IFTPEDFSEEQVMMKEAVREFTEREIITHRDRFEAKDYALTEEVMKKAGELGFLGVAVPEEYGGMGMGFVSTMITCEYISSGNGSLSTAFGAHTGIGTMPITLYGTEAQKQKFVPKLATGEWMGAYCLTEPGAGSDANSGKTTATLSEDGKAYKINGQKMWISNAGFCNLMIVFARIENDKNITGFIVEYDAANPNGIALGEEEHKLGIRASSTRQVFFNDTVVPAENMLSVRGGGFKIAVNALNVGRIKLAAACLDSQRRVLDT
;
A
#
# COMPACT_ATOMS: atom_id res chain seq x y z
N ILE A 1 16.09 12.88 -24.25
CA ILE A 1 15.55 11.62 -23.68
C ILE A 1 16.37 11.32 -22.45
N PHE A 2 15.74 11.13 -21.32
CA PHE A 2 16.39 10.73 -20.06
C PHE A 2 16.64 9.22 -20.10
N THR A 3 17.86 8.80 -19.81
CA THR A 3 18.29 7.40 -19.83
C THR A 3 19.01 7.02 -18.52
N PRO A 4 19.27 5.73 -18.23
CA PRO A 4 20.02 5.35 -17.02
C PRO A 4 21.42 5.96 -16.89
N GLU A 5 22.02 6.38 -17.98
CA GLU A 5 23.30 7.10 -18.00
C GLU A 5 23.19 8.52 -17.45
N ASP A 6 21.96 9.07 -17.40
CA ASP A 6 21.66 10.40 -16.87
C ASP A 6 21.34 10.39 -15.36
N PHE A 7 21.44 9.24 -14.69
CA PHE A 7 21.19 9.14 -13.25
C PHE A 7 22.20 9.98 -12.46
N SER A 8 21.70 10.71 -11.45
CA SER A 8 22.59 11.39 -10.50
C SER A 8 23.37 10.38 -9.66
N GLU A 9 24.48 10.83 -9.06
CA GLU A 9 25.27 9.99 -8.13
C GLU A 9 24.41 9.37 -7.03
N GLU A 10 23.49 10.15 -6.47
CA GLU A 10 22.54 9.71 -5.45
C GLU A 10 21.59 8.61 -5.96
N GLN A 11 21.10 8.72 -7.20
CA GLN A 11 20.28 7.70 -7.83
C GLN A 11 21.07 6.43 -8.15
N VAL A 12 22.34 6.55 -8.52
CA VAL A 12 23.23 5.41 -8.71
C VAL A 12 23.48 4.70 -7.37
N MET A 13 23.76 5.44 -6.30
CA MET A 13 23.93 4.87 -4.95
C MET A 13 22.65 4.15 -4.49
N MET A 14 21.47 4.75 -4.69
CA MET A 14 20.19 4.13 -4.38
C MET A 14 20.02 2.81 -5.16
N LYS A 15 20.31 2.82 -6.45
CA LYS A 15 20.25 1.62 -7.30
C LYS A 15 21.10 0.48 -6.74
N GLU A 16 22.36 0.75 -6.42
CA GLU A 16 23.26 -0.27 -5.90
C GLU A 16 22.82 -0.80 -4.53
N ALA A 17 22.36 0.08 -3.63
CA ALA A 17 21.84 -0.31 -2.32
C ALA A 17 20.60 -1.23 -2.43
N VAL A 18 19.66 -0.89 -3.32
CA VAL A 18 18.45 -1.69 -3.53
C VAL A 18 18.79 -3.03 -4.19
N ARG A 19 19.75 -3.06 -5.12
CA ARG A 19 20.22 -4.31 -5.72
C ARG A 19 20.85 -5.24 -4.69
N GLU A 20 21.75 -4.73 -3.88
CA GLU A 20 22.38 -5.52 -2.80
C GLU A 20 21.33 -6.07 -1.84
N PHE A 21 20.39 -5.24 -1.41
CA PHE A 21 19.26 -5.68 -0.58
C PHE A 21 18.47 -6.81 -1.24
N THR A 22 18.15 -6.65 -2.51
CA THR A 22 17.36 -7.64 -3.28
C THR A 22 18.09 -8.97 -3.40
N GLU A 23 19.38 -8.96 -3.70
CA GLU A 23 20.17 -10.19 -3.78
C GLU A 23 20.23 -10.90 -2.43
N ARG A 24 20.47 -10.15 -1.35
CA ARG A 24 20.67 -10.72 -0.02
C ARG A 24 19.38 -11.14 0.68
N GLU A 25 18.35 -10.30 0.66
CA GLU A 25 17.15 -10.51 1.48
C GLU A 25 15.97 -11.14 0.70
N ILE A 26 16.00 -11.10 -0.63
CA ILE A 26 14.87 -11.55 -1.46
C ILE A 26 15.24 -12.80 -2.25
N ILE A 27 16.25 -12.74 -3.09
CA ILE A 27 16.59 -13.84 -4.02
C ILE A 27 17.04 -15.07 -3.27
N THR A 28 17.83 -14.93 -2.22
CA THR A 28 18.30 -16.03 -1.36
C THR A 28 17.14 -16.78 -0.68
N HIS A 29 15.96 -16.16 -0.57
CA HIS A 29 14.80 -16.73 0.13
C HIS A 29 13.63 -17.08 -0.83
N ARG A 30 13.87 -17.18 -2.13
CA ARG A 30 12.83 -17.41 -3.15
C ARG A 30 11.92 -18.59 -2.81
N ASP A 31 12.49 -19.72 -2.38
CA ASP A 31 11.72 -20.94 -2.08
C ASP A 31 10.76 -20.74 -0.89
N ARG A 32 11.14 -19.93 0.11
CA ARG A 32 10.28 -19.59 1.24
C ARG A 32 9.10 -18.71 0.79
N PHE A 33 9.34 -17.74 -0.09
CA PHE A 33 8.24 -16.94 -0.68
C PHE A 33 7.27 -17.83 -1.47
N GLU A 34 7.78 -18.77 -2.27
CA GLU A 34 6.92 -19.70 -3.02
C GLU A 34 6.16 -20.66 -2.09
N ALA A 35 6.71 -20.98 -0.94
CA ALA A 35 6.03 -21.74 0.12
C ALA A 35 5.00 -20.93 0.91
N LYS A 36 4.76 -19.66 0.54
CA LYS A 36 3.81 -18.72 1.19
C LYS A 36 4.21 -18.34 2.62
N ASP A 37 5.50 -18.15 2.87
CA ASP A 37 5.99 -17.67 4.15
C ASP A 37 5.66 -16.15 4.30
N TYR A 38 4.46 -15.88 4.80
CA TYR A 38 3.99 -14.50 5.01
C TYR A 38 4.78 -13.76 6.10
N ALA A 39 5.30 -14.49 7.09
CA ALA A 39 6.15 -13.89 8.12
C ALA A 39 7.47 -13.37 7.52
N LEU A 40 8.05 -14.10 6.56
CA LEU A 40 9.21 -13.62 5.81
C LEU A 40 8.88 -12.34 5.02
N THR A 41 7.70 -12.29 4.37
CA THR A 41 7.29 -11.08 3.63
C THR A 41 7.24 -9.87 4.56
N GLU A 42 6.65 -10.02 5.74
CA GLU A 42 6.59 -8.95 6.75
C GLU A 42 7.99 -8.56 7.25
N GLU A 43 8.86 -9.53 7.54
CA GLU A 43 10.24 -9.30 7.97
C GLU A 43 11.03 -8.49 6.94
N VAL A 44 11.00 -8.91 5.67
CA VAL A 44 11.72 -8.23 4.59
C VAL A 44 11.16 -6.83 4.32
N MET A 45 9.85 -6.63 4.45
CA MET A 45 9.24 -5.30 4.37
C MET A 45 9.73 -4.38 5.50
N LYS A 46 9.84 -4.86 6.74
CA LYS A 46 10.40 -4.09 7.85
C LYS A 46 11.86 -3.72 7.60
N LYS A 47 12.69 -4.66 7.16
CA LYS A 47 14.09 -4.38 6.77
C LYS A 47 14.20 -3.33 5.66
N ALA A 48 13.30 -3.39 4.66
CA ALA A 48 13.22 -2.35 3.61
C ALA A 48 12.89 -0.97 4.20
N GLY A 49 12.03 -0.92 5.22
CA GLY A 49 11.70 0.31 5.95
C GLY A 49 12.89 0.86 6.73
N GLU A 50 13.63 0.02 7.45
CA GLU A 50 14.85 0.39 8.19
C GLU A 50 15.92 1.02 7.28
N LEU A 51 15.98 0.58 6.01
CA LEU A 51 16.87 1.14 4.98
C LEU A 51 16.27 2.35 4.24
N GLY A 52 15.06 2.79 4.60
CA GLY A 52 14.38 3.93 4.00
C GLY A 52 13.65 3.63 2.67
N PHE A 53 13.71 2.39 2.16
CA PHE A 53 13.13 2.05 0.85
C PHE A 53 11.60 2.16 0.80
N LEU A 54 10.92 2.10 1.95
CA LEU A 54 9.47 2.34 2.03
C LEU A 54 9.11 3.82 1.96
N GLY A 55 10.05 4.70 2.32
CA GLY A 55 9.87 6.15 2.40
C GLY A 55 10.55 6.97 1.31
N VAL A 56 11.01 6.37 0.20
CA VAL A 56 11.82 7.07 -0.83
C VAL A 56 11.15 8.36 -1.33
N ALA A 57 9.86 8.33 -1.65
CA ALA A 57 9.10 9.49 -2.13
C ALA A 57 8.41 10.29 -1.00
N VAL A 58 8.50 9.84 0.23
CA VAL A 58 7.92 10.53 1.38
C VAL A 58 8.82 11.71 1.75
N PRO A 59 8.28 12.93 2.00
CA PRO A 59 9.06 14.07 2.44
C PRO A 59 9.85 13.78 3.73
N GLU A 60 11.02 14.40 3.86
CA GLU A 60 11.90 14.23 5.04
C GLU A 60 11.21 14.64 6.34
N GLU A 61 10.37 15.65 6.31
CA GLU A 61 9.59 16.12 7.47
C GLU A 61 8.63 15.06 8.05
N TYR A 62 8.33 14.01 7.28
CA TYR A 62 7.54 12.85 7.73
C TYR A 62 8.38 11.57 7.82
N GLY A 63 9.71 11.70 7.92
CA GLY A 63 10.61 10.56 8.10
C GLY A 63 10.94 9.78 6.84
N GLY A 64 10.65 10.34 5.66
CA GLY A 64 11.05 9.78 4.37
C GLY A 64 12.40 10.29 3.89
N MET A 65 12.78 9.89 2.67
CA MET A 65 14.04 10.29 2.05
C MET A 65 13.90 11.56 1.18
N GLY A 66 12.69 12.04 0.93
CA GLY A 66 12.44 13.22 0.09
C GLY A 66 12.90 13.09 -1.37
N MET A 67 13.22 11.88 -1.82
CA MET A 67 13.75 11.65 -3.16
C MET A 67 12.66 11.71 -4.23
N GLY A 68 13.04 12.09 -5.44
CA GLY A 68 12.12 12.26 -6.56
C GLY A 68 11.54 10.95 -7.10
N PHE A 69 10.66 11.12 -8.09
CA PHE A 69 9.92 10.01 -8.70
C PHE A 69 10.83 8.98 -9.40
N VAL A 70 11.97 9.42 -9.98
CA VAL A 70 12.94 8.53 -10.62
C VAL A 70 13.53 7.54 -9.60
N SER A 71 13.96 8.03 -8.43
CA SER A 71 14.49 7.18 -7.35
C SER A 71 13.46 6.16 -6.87
N THR A 72 12.17 6.56 -6.81
CA THR A 72 11.08 5.64 -6.51
C THR A 72 10.95 4.55 -7.57
N MET A 73 11.09 4.88 -8.86
CA MET A 73 11.01 3.89 -9.93
C MET A 73 12.21 2.93 -9.89
N ILE A 74 13.42 3.43 -9.63
CA ILE A 74 14.62 2.61 -9.41
C ILE A 74 14.38 1.60 -8.30
N THR A 75 13.86 2.05 -7.15
CA THR A 75 13.55 1.17 -6.02
C THR A 75 12.52 0.10 -6.40
N CYS A 76 11.45 0.48 -7.10
CA CYS A 76 10.45 -0.47 -7.58
C CYS A 76 11.02 -1.50 -8.56
N GLU A 77 11.86 -1.07 -9.50
CA GLU A 77 12.50 -1.93 -10.51
C GLU A 77 13.30 -3.05 -9.84
N TYR A 78 14.20 -2.71 -8.93
CA TYR A 78 15.13 -3.69 -8.37
C TYR A 78 14.53 -4.56 -7.25
N ILE A 79 13.69 -4.02 -6.36
CA ILE A 79 12.96 -4.85 -5.37
C ILE A 79 12.10 -5.90 -6.09
N SER A 80 11.45 -5.49 -7.17
CA SER A 80 10.52 -6.36 -7.90
C SER A 80 11.22 -7.50 -8.64
N SER A 81 12.46 -7.32 -9.05
CA SER A 81 13.22 -8.33 -9.79
C SER A 81 13.57 -9.55 -8.93
N GLY A 82 13.56 -9.42 -7.62
CA GLY A 82 13.84 -10.51 -6.70
C GLY A 82 12.69 -11.50 -6.55
N ASN A 83 11.47 -10.99 -6.34
CA ASN A 83 10.27 -11.79 -6.16
C ASN A 83 8.98 -10.98 -6.38
N GLY A 84 8.07 -11.49 -7.22
CA GLY A 84 6.80 -10.83 -7.54
C GLY A 84 5.84 -10.68 -6.37
N SER A 85 5.88 -11.58 -5.39
CA SER A 85 5.03 -11.47 -4.18
C SER A 85 5.44 -10.29 -3.33
N LEU A 86 6.74 -10.13 -3.07
CA LEU A 86 7.26 -9.00 -2.32
C LEU A 86 7.07 -7.69 -3.10
N SER A 87 7.27 -7.70 -4.42
CA SER A 87 6.96 -6.55 -5.30
C SER A 87 5.53 -6.05 -5.08
N THR A 88 4.58 -6.97 -5.02
CA THR A 88 3.16 -6.64 -4.80
C THR A 88 2.93 -6.05 -3.41
N ALA A 89 3.49 -6.65 -2.36
CA ALA A 89 3.38 -6.15 -0.99
C ALA A 89 4.00 -4.75 -0.84
N PHE A 90 5.19 -4.56 -1.40
CA PHE A 90 5.91 -3.28 -1.43
C PHE A 90 5.14 -2.21 -2.20
N GLY A 91 4.66 -2.54 -3.40
CA GLY A 91 3.88 -1.63 -4.25
C GLY A 91 2.55 -1.22 -3.62
N ALA A 92 1.85 -2.16 -2.99
CA ALA A 92 0.60 -1.88 -2.27
C ALA A 92 0.85 -0.94 -1.08
N HIS A 93 1.86 -1.21 -0.28
CA HIS A 93 2.22 -0.37 0.87
C HIS A 93 2.65 1.04 0.45
N THR A 94 3.69 1.15 -0.38
CA THR A 94 4.29 2.45 -0.74
C THR A 94 3.43 3.26 -1.71
N GLY A 95 2.64 2.60 -2.57
CA GLY A 95 1.85 3.27 -3.62
C GLY A 95 0.44 3.62 -3.18
N ILE A 96 -0.31 2.65 -2.71
CA ILE A 96 -1.75 2.82 -2.44
C ILE A 96 -2.09 2.83 -0.94
N GLY A 97 -1.21 2.35 -0.07
CA GLY A 97 -1.34 2.44 1.38
C GLY A 97 -0.84 3.77 1.95
N THR A 98 0.33 4.24 1.52
CA THR A 98 1.01 5.44 2.06
C THR A 98 0.69 6.73 1.30
N MET A 99 0.80 6.72 -0.04
CA MET A 99 0.63 7.92 -0.85
C MET A 99 -0.71 8.66 -0.69
N PRO A 100 -1.88 8.00 -0.51
CA PRO A 100 -3.12 8.72 -0.31
C PRO A 100 -3.06 9.67 0.89
N ILE A 101 -2.43 9.27 2.00
CA ILE A 101 -2.27 10.14 3.18
C ILE A 101 -1.27 11.25 2.89
N THR A 102 -0.13 10.92 2.28
CA THR A 102 0.93 11.89 1.96
C THR A 102 0.41 13.01 1.05
N LEU A 103 -0.44 12.68 0.07
CA LEU A 103 -0.94 13.65 -0.93
C LEU A 103 -2.23 14.36 -0.51
N TYR A 104 -3.11 13.70 0.23
CA TYR A 104 -4.47 14.19 0.48
C TYR A 104 -4.81 14.34 1.96
N GLY A 105 -3.95 13.86 2.86
CA GLY A 105 -4.13 14.00 4.30
C GLY A 105 -3.99 15.44 4.78
N THR A 106 -4.67 15.77 5.87
CA THR A 106 -4.40 16.98 6.64
C THR A 106 -3.00 16.88 7.26
N GLU A 107 -2.45 18.02 7.69
CA GLU A 107 -1.14 18.02 8.35
C GLU A 107 -1.11 17.09 9.59
N ALA A 108 -2.17 17.12 10.39
CA ALA A 108 -2.30 16.24 11.55
C ALA A 108 -2.31 14.74 11.18
N GLN A 109 -3.00 14.38 10.08
CA GLN A 109 -3.02 13.01 9.57
C GLN A 109 -1.64 12.58 9.05
N LYS A 110 -0.95 13.46 8.32
CA LYS A 110 0.40 13.18 7.82
C LYS A 110 1.38 12.95 8.96
N GLN A 111 1.44 13.84 9.93
CA GLN A 111 2.31 13.74 11.10
C GLN A 111 2.01 12.48 11.94
N LYS A 112 0.75 12.09 12.04
CA LYS A 112 0.35 10.91 12.82
C LYS A 112 0.72 9.59 12.14
N PHE A 113 0.49 9.47 10.83
CA PHE A 113 0.48 8.19 10.13
C PHE A 113 1.68 7.97 9.21
N VAL A 114 2.15 9.02 8.50
CA VAL A 114 3.15 8.84 7.45
C VAL A 114 4.52 8.38 8.00
N PRO A 115 5.03 8.90 9.14
CA PRO A 115 6.31 8.43 9.69
C PRO A 115 6.32 6.91 9.97
N LYS A 116 5.24 6.37 10.52
CA LYS A 116 5.12 4.95 10.82
C LYS A 116 5.08 4.08 9.56
N LEU A 117 4.46 4.59 8.50
CA LEU A 117 4.42 3.92 7.20
C LEU A 117 5.77 4.01 6.47
N ALA A 118 6.44 5.16 6.51
CA ALA A 118 7.73 5.37 5.86
C ALA A 118 8.84 4.50 6.45
N THR A 119 8.82 4.27 7.77
CA THR A 119 9.80 3.43 8.48
C THR A 119 9.46 1.94 8.48
N GLY A 120 8.24 1.55 8.06
CA GLY A 120 7.78 0.17 8.14
C GLY A 120 7.37 -0.28 9.55
N GLU A 121 7.26 0.64 10.52
CA GLU A 121 6.63 0.36 11.82
C GLU A 121 5.18 -0.11 11.61
N TRP A 122 4.48 0.55 10.70
CA TRP A 122 3.14 0.18 10.25
C TRP A 122 3.12 -0.18 8.78
N MET A 123 2.31 -1.17 8.42
CA MET A 123 2.05 -1.57 7.05
C MET A 123 0.69 -1.09 6.59
N GLY A 124 0.65 -0.55 5.36
CA GLY A 124 -0.56 -0.03 4.74
C GLY A 124 -1.23 -1.01 3.79
N ALA A 125 -2.56 -1.01 3.81
CA ALA A 125 -3.42 -1.72 2.87
C ALA A 125 -4.43 -0.75 2.21
N TYR A 126 -5.09 -1.21 1.14
CA TYR A 126 -5.97 -0.37 0.33
C TYR A 126 -7.28 -1.09 0.00
N CYS A 127 -8.36 -0.63 0.60
CA CYS A 127 -9.67 -1.27 0.61
C CYS A 127 -10.65 -0.53 -0.33
N LEU A 128 -10.47 -0.72 -1.65
CA LEU A 128 -11.36 -0.16 -2.70
C LEU A 128 -12.32 -1.20 -3.24
N THR A 129 -11.78 -2.28 -3.81
CA THR A 129 -12.55 -3.30 -4.54
C THR A 129 -13.56 -4.03 -3.65
N GLU A 130 -14.76 -4.24 -4.19
CA GLU A 130 -15.83 -5.01 -3.57
C GLU A 130 -16.29 -6.15 -4.49
N PRO A 131 -16.99 -7.18 -3.99
CA PRO A 131 -17.49 -8.27 -4.83
C PRO A 131 -18.32 -7.81 -6.04
N GLY A 132 -19.07 -6.71 -5.90
CA GLY A 132 -19.89 -6.13 -6.97
C GLY A 132 -19.32 -4.87 -7.60
N ALA A 133 -18.11 -4.41 -7.23
CA ALA A 133 -17.53 -3.15 -7.68
C ALA A 133 -16.03 -3.30 -7.90
N GLY A 134 -15.64 -3.75 -9.07
CA GLY A 134 -14.26 -3.85 -9.54
C GLY A 134 -13.90 -2.68 -10.45
N SER A 135 -14.14 -2.81 -11.77
CA SER A 135 -13.85 -1.76 -12.76
C SER A 135 -14.65 -0.48 -12.51
N ASP A 136 -15.90 -0.60 -12.12
CA ASP A 136 -16.70 0.54 -11.63
C ASP A 136 -16.53 0.68 -10.11
N ALA A 137 -15.36 1.15 -9.68
CA ALA A 137 -15.04 1.28 -8.28
C ALA A 137 -15.92 2.30 -7.52
N ASN A 138 -16.53 3.27 -8.23
CA ASN A 138 -17.45 4.22 -7.61
C ASN A 138 -18.82 3.62 -7.30
N SER A 139 -19.13 2.41 -7.77
CA SER A 139 -20.38 1.70 -7.47
C SER A 139 -20.34 0.89 -6.17
N GLY A 140 -19.26 0.96 -5.40
CA GLY A 140 -19.08 0.27 -4.12
C GLY A 140 -20.25 0.52 -3.16
N LYS A 141 -20.61 -0.51 -2.40
CA LYS A 141 -21.77 -0.52 -1.48
C LYS A 141 -21.38 -0.43 -0.01
N THR A 142 -20.09 -0.47 0.31
CA THR A 142 -19.62 -0.21 1.69
C THR A 142 -20.08 1.17 2.13
N THR A 143 -20.72 1.27 3.29
CA THR A 143 -21.32 2.49 3.81
C THR A 143 -20.55 3.04 4.99
N ALA A 144 -20.65 4.36 5.20
CA ALA A 144 -20.18 5.05 6.40
C ALA A 144 -21.31 5.93 6.92
N THR A 145 -21.71 5.73 8.17
CA THR A 145 -22.77 6.50 8.83
C THR A 145 -22.15 7.33 9.94
N LEU A 146 -22.40 8.65 9.94
CA LEU A 146 -21.93 9.55 10.98
C LEU A 146 -22.65 9.27 12.30
N SER A 147 -21.93 9.23 13.41
CA SER A 147 -22.52 9.13 14.76
C SER A 147 -23.34 10.37 15.11
N GLU A 148 -24.29 10.24 16.03
CA GLU A 148 -25.18 11.34 16.46
C GLU A 148 -24.40 12.56 17.01
N ASP A 149 -23.29 12.32 17.68
CA ASP A 149 -22.41 13.36 18.22
C ASP A 149 -21.42 13.96 17.18
N GLY A 150 -21.44 13.45 15.96
CA GLY A 150 -20.60 13.91 14.85
C GLY A 150 -19.10 13.57 14.97
N LYS A 151 -18.70 12.73 15.94
CA LYS A 151 -17.28 12.48 16.25
C LYS A 151 -16.69 11.26 15.57
N ALA A 152 -17.52 10.36 15.05
CA ALA A 152 -17.05 9.14 14.41
C ALA A 152 -17.98 8.71 13.28
N TYR A 153 -17.42 7.91 12.37
CA TYR A 153 -18.19 7.14 11.38
C TYR A 153 -18.24 5.68 11.78
N LYS A 154 -19.36 5.02 11.52
CA LYS A 154 -19.49 3.56 11.54
C LYS A 154 -19.44 3.05 10.12
N ILE A 155 -18.46 2.22 9.80
CA ILE A 155 -18.29 1.61 8.49
C ILE A 155 -18.86 0.21 8.49
N ASN A 156 -19.68 -0.11 7.48
CA ASN A 156 -20.27 -1.41 7.25
C ASN A 156 -20.08 -1.82 5.78
N GLY A 157 -19.61 -3.05 5.55
CA GLY A 157 -19.43 -3.56 4.21
C GLY A 157 -18.35 -4.61 4.08
N GLN A 158 -18.01 -4.93 2.83
CA GLN A 158 -17.05 -5.95 2.49
C GLN A 158 -16.11 -5.47 1.39
N LYS A 159 -14.83 -5.74 1.56
CA LYS A 159 -13.80 -5.51 0.55
C LYS A 159 -13.17 -6.83 0.13
N MET A 160 -12.70 -6.88 -1.11
CA MET A 160 -12.21 -8.10 -1.74
C MET A 160 -10.82 -7.90 -2.33
N TRP A 161 -9.99 -8.95 -2.23
CA TRP A 161 -8.63 -8.99 -2.77
C TRP A 161 -7.70 -7.90 -2.22
N ILE A 162 -7.73 -7.72 -0.92
CA ILE A 162 -6.96 -6.66 -0.26
C ILE A 162 -5.55 -7.14 0.02
N SER A 163 -4.59 -6.60 -0.72
CA SER A 163 -3.16 -6.84 -0.50
C SER A 163 -2.72 -6.31 0.86
N ASN A 164 -1.81 -7.02 1.51
CA ASN A 164 -1.28 -6.75 2.84
C ASN A 164 -2.28 -6.87 3.99
N ALA A 165 -3.53 -7.27 3.74
CA ALA A 165 -4.54 -7.35 4.80
C ALA A 165 -4.14 -8.28 5.96
N GLY A 166 -3.33 -9.32 5.70
CA GLY A 166 -2.91 -10.27 6.74
C GLY A 166 -1.92 -9.71 7.76
N PHE A 167 -1.25 -8.58 7.47
CA PHE A 167 -0.24 -7.98 8.36
C PHE A 167 -0.28 -6.44 8.39
N CYS A 168 -1.31 -5.81 7.83
CA CYS A 168 -1.41 -4.34 7.86
C CYS A 168 -1.82 -3.82 9.25
N ASN A 169 -1.42 -2.58 9.53
CA ASN A 169 -1.82 -1.82 10.71
C ASN A 169 -2.73 -0.64 10.34
N LEU A 170 -2.80 -0.32 9.04
CA LEU A 170 -3.58 0.78 8.53
C LEU A 170 -4.21 0.41 7.19
N MET A 171 -5.47 0.77 7.01
CA MET A 171 -6.21 0.57 5.77
C MET A 171 -6.75 1.91 5.24
N ILE A 172 -6.51 2.19 3.96
CA ILE A 172 -7.24 3.25 3.25
C ILE A 172 -8.55 2.65 2.76
N VAL A 173 -9.65 3.01 3.39
CA VAL A 173 -10.97 2.42 3.11
C VAL A 173 -11.84 3.43 2.37
N PHE A 174 -12.48 2.97 1.30
CA PHE A 174 -13.45 3.77 0.56
C PHE A 174 -14.86 3.30 0.87
N ALA A 175 -15.69 4.22 1.34
CA ALA A 175 -17.07 3.97 1.71
C ALA A 175 -17.97 5.12 1.28
N ARG A 176 -19.25 4.85 1.12
CA ARG A 176 -20.27 5.84 0.76
C ARG A 176 -20.90 6.40 2.03
N ILE A 177 -20.84 7.71 2.19
CA ILE A 177 -21.53 8.36 3.30
C ILE A 177 -23.01 8.48 2.93
N GLU A 178 -23.89 7.84 3.70
CA GLU A 178 -25.34 7.88 3.48
C GLU A 178 -25.73 7.59 2.01
N ASN A 179 -26.40 8.53 1.35
CA ASN A 179 -26.85 8.46 -0.04
C ASN A 179 -25.96 9.25 -1.01
N ASP A 180 -24.72 9.55 -0.65
CA ASP A 180 -23.81 10.31 -1.51
C ASP A 180 -23.61 9.60 -2.87
N LYS A 181 -23.49 10.39 -3.94
CA LYS A 181 -23.21 9.86 -5.27
C LYS A 181 -21.83 9.21 -5.37
N ASN A 182 -20.85 9.78 -4.68
CA ASN A 182 -19.45 9.37 -4.73
C ASN A 182 -19.00 8.76 -3.41
N ILE A 183 -18.00 7.88 -3.48
CA ILE A 183 -17.31 7.33 -2.32
C ILE A 183 -16.41 8.36 -1.65
N THR A 184 -16.17 8.17 -0.35
CA THR A 184 -15.27 8.97 0.50
C THR A 184 -14.15 8.07 1.00
N GLY A 185 -12.93 8.60 1.15
CA GLY A 185 -11.79 7.88 1.72
C GLY A 185 -11.72 8.05 3.23
N PHE A 186 -11.30 6.99 3.93
CA PHE A 186 -11.09 6.97 5.38
C PHE A 186 -9.75 6.31 5.71
N ILE A 187 -9.06 6.83 6.71
CA ILE A 187 -7.88 6.20 7.31
C ILE A 187 -8.36 5.35 8.48
N VAL A 188 -8.25 4.04 8.36
CA VAL A 188 -8.73 3.08 9.37
C VAL A 188 -7.53 2.38 9.99
N GLU A 189 -7.32 2.60 11.28
CA GLU A 189 -6.32 1.88 12.06
C GLU A 189 -6.82 0.44 12.32
N TYR A 190 -5.92 -0.53 12.23
CA TYR A 190 -6.24 -1.93 12.47
C TYR A 190 -5.21 -2.56 13.41
N ASP A 191 -5.73 -3.20 14.44
CA ASP A 191 -4.97 -4.02 15.38
C ASP A 191 -5.65 -5.39 15.50
N ALA A 192 -4.94 -6.45 15.16
CA ALA A 192 -5.46 -7.81 15.23
C ALA A 192 -5.85 -8.23 16.66
N ALA A 193 -5.22 -7.65 17.70
CA ALA A 193 -5.56 -7.90 19.10
C ALA A 193 -6.84 -7.17 19.54
N ASN A 194 -7.19 -6.07 18.82
CA ASN A 194 -8.39 -5.28 19.10
C ASN A 194 -9.03 -4.83 17.77
N PRO A 195 -9.71 -5.73 17.04
CA PRO A 195 -10.05 -5.55 15.64
C PRO A 195 -11.16 -4.54 15.35
N ASN A 196 -11.82 -3.96 16.36
CA ASN A 196 -12.82 -2.89 16.19
C ASN A 196 -13.87 -3.21 15.10
N GLY A 197 -14.44 -4.43 15.13
CA GLY A 197 -15.46 -4.87 14.16
C GLY A 197 -14.91 -5.26 12.79
N ILE A 198 -13.58 -5.25 12.59
CA ILE A 198 -12.95 -5.72 11.35
C ILE A 198 -12.69 -7.22 11.44
N ALA A 199 -13.14 -7.97 10.44
CA ALA A 199 -12.82 -9.38 10.29
C ALA A 199 -12.09 -9.60 8.95
N LEU A 200 -11.09 -10.47 8.97
CA LEU A 200 -10.35 -10.87 7.77
C LEU A 200 -10.81 -12.25 7.31
N GLY A 201 -10.97 -12.42 6.00
CA GLY A 201 -11.16 -13.73 5.39
C GLY A 201 -9.88 -14.53 5.33
N GLU A 202 -9.98 -15.74 4.78
CA GLU A 202 -8.83 -16.59 4.49
C GLU A 202 -7.93 -15.96 3.42
N GLU A 203 -6.68 -16.44 3.35
CA GLU A 203 -5.77 -16.07 2.27
C GLU A 203 -6.27 -16.60 0.92
N GLU A 204 -6.31 -15.74 -0.08
CA GLU A 204 -6.75 -16.11 -1.42
C GLU A 204 -5.81 -17.15 -2.07
N HIS A 205 -6.40 -18.13 -2.74
CA HIS A 205 -5.67 -19.11 -3.54
C HIS A 205 -5.32 -18.54 -4.91
N LYS A 206 -4.04 -18.13 -5.08
CA LYS A 206 -3.56 -17.47 -6.29
C LYS A 206 -2.63 -18.37 -7.11
N LEU A 207 -2.63 -18.21 -8.43
CA LEU A 207 -1.70 -18.90 -9.35
C LEU A 207 -0.27 -18.35 -9.25
N GLY A 208 -0.13 -17.05 -9.06
CA GLY A 208 1.16 -16.35 -8.89
C GLY A 208 1.11 -15.36 -7.74
N ILE A 209 2.22 -14.68 -7.45
CA ILE A 209 2.39 -13.76 -6.32
C ILE A 209 1.87 -14.35 -5.01
N ARG A 210 2.19 -15.61 -4.75
CA ARG A 210 1.54 -16.43 -3.74
C ARG A 210 1.84 -16.00 -2.31
N ALA A 211 3.02 -15.44 -2.06
CA ALA A 211 3.42 -14.92 -0.75
C ALA A 211 2.98 -13.46 -0.49
N SER A 212 2.30 -12.81 -1.43
CA SER A 212 1.60 -11.55 -1.15
C SER A 212 0.29 -11.87 -0.43
N SER A 213 0.18 -11.51 0.86
CA SER A 213 -1.07 -11.67 1.60
C SER A 213 -2.20 -10.94 0.88
N THR A 214 -3.28 -11.64 0.61
CA THR A 214 -4.43 -11.12 -0.11
C THR A 214 -5.70 -11.71 0.50
N ARG A 215 -6.53 -10.88 1.13
CA ARG A 215 -7.71 -11.36 1.87
C ARG A 215 -8.94 -10.51 1.56
N GLN A 216 -10.10 -11.05 1.91
CA GLN A 216 -11.31 -10.27 2.07
C GLN A 216 -11.25 -9.53 3.41
N VAL A 217 -11.88 -8.35 3.47
CA VAL A 217 -11.98 -7.55 4.70
C VAL A 217 -13.45 -7.20 4.93
N PHE A 218 -13.96 -7.53 6.10
CA PHE A 218 -15.34 -7.26 6.50
C PHE A 218 -15.35 -6.19 7.58
N PHE A 219 -16.19 -5.18 7.40
CA PHE A 219 -16.41 -4.10 8.36
C PHE A 219 -17.80 -4.26 8.97
N ASN A 220 -17.87 -4.41 10.29
CA ASN A 220 -19.11 -4.61 11.05
C ASN A 220 -19.17 -3.55 12.15
N ASP A 221 -19.90 -2.47 11.89
CA ASP A 221 -19.96 -1.29 12.78
C ASP A 221 -18.56 -0.78 13.18
N THR A 222 -17.60 -0.86 12.26
CA THR A 222 -16.22 -0.40 12.49
C THR A 222 -16.21 1.10 12.79
N VAL A 223 -15.80 1.47 13.98
CA VAL A 223 -15.77 2.86 14.43
C VAL A 223 -14.49 3.55 13.96
N VAL A 224 -14.65 4.65 13.22
CA VAL A 224 -13.55 5.44 12.67
C VAL A 224 -13.73 6.90 13.11
N PRO A 225 -12.76 7.53 13.79
CA PRO A 225 -12.84 8.94 14.15
C PRO A 225 -13.18 9.83 12.95
N ALA A 226 -14.03 10.81 13.11
CA ALA A 226 -14.43 11.71 12.01
C ALA A 226 -13.23 12.46 11.41
N GLU A 227 -12.23 12.75 12.22
CA GLU A 227 -10.96 13.36 11.81
C GLU A 227 -10.10 12.46 10.90
N ASN A 228 -10.39 11.15 10.84
CA ASN A 228 -9.72 10.21 9.94
C ASN A 228 -10.38 10.12 8.55
N MET A 229 -11.40 10.95 8.28
CA MET A 229 -11.88 11.14 6.90
C MET A 229 -10.75 11.75 6.06
N LEU A 230 -10.37 11.07 4.98
CA LEU A 230 -9.27 11.49 4.11
C LEU A 230 -9.76 12.50 3.08
N SER A 231 -9.22 13.73 3.14
CA SER A 231 -9.59 14.86 2.28
C SER A 231 -11.04 15.34 2.53
N VAL A 232 -11.89 15.33 1.50
CA VAL A 232 -13.26 15.86 1.55
C VAL A 232 -14.30 14.76 1.30
N ARG A 233 -15.51 14.94 1.87
CA ARG A 233 -16.67 14.07 1.60
C ARG A 233 -16.94 13.98 0.10
N GLY A 234 -17.13 12.78 -0.42
CA GLY A 234 -17.33 12.52 -1.85
C GLY A 234 -16.07 12.62 -2.72
N GLY A 235 -14.91 12.91 -2.13
CA GLY A 235 -13.62 13.03 -2.86
C GLY A 235 -12.88 11.70 -3.08
N GLY A 236 -13.37 10.60 -2.54
CA GLY A 236 -12.66 9.33 -2.51
C GLY A 236 -12.36 8.74 -3.88
N PHE A 237 -13.25 8.88 -4.86
CA PHE A 237 -13.00 8.37 -6.20
C PHE A 237 -11.78 9.03 -6.87
N LYS A 238 -11.63 10.35 -6.73
CA LYS A 238 -10.46 11.07 -7.24
C LYS A 238 -9.17 10.57 -6.59
N ILE A 239 -9.16 10.38 -5.28
CA ILE A 239 -8.03 9.83 -4.53
C ILE A 239 -7.69 8.44 -5.05
N ALA A 240 -8.71 7.57 -5.17
CA ALA A 240 -8.56 6.21 -5.62
C ALA A 240 -7.91 6.11 -7.00
N VAL A 241 -8.40 6.84 -7.97
CA VAL A 241 -7.89 6.78 -9.36
C VAL A 241 -6.47 7.35 -9.44
N ASN A 242 -6.17 8.44 -8.73
CA ASN A 242 -4.82 9.01 -8.72
C ASN A 242 -3.78 8.06 -8.11
N ALA A 243 -4.11 7.40 -7.00
CA ALA A 243 -3.23 6.38 -6.41
C ALA A 243 -2.97 5.22 -7.39
N LEU A 244 -4.01 4.76 -8.09
CA LEU A 244 -3.87 3.71 -9.10
C LEU A 244 -3.06 4.15 -10.32
N ASN A 245 -3.14 5.41 -10.75
CA ASN A 245 -2.32 5.93 -11.86
C ASN A 245 -0.83 5.85 -11.53
N VAL A 246 -0.42 6.24 -10.33
CA VAL A 246 0.96 6.10 -9.87
C VAL A 246 1.34 4.61 -9.78
N GLY A 247 0.45 3.77 -9.26
CA GLY A 247 0.65 2.33 -9.18
C GLY A 247 0.93 1.68 -10.53
N ARG A 248 0.27 2.12 -11.61
CA ARG A 248 0.52 1.61 -12.98
C ARG A 248 1.94 1.93 -13.46
N ILE A 249 2.45 3.13 -13.19
CA ILE A 249 3.81 3.52 -13.57
C ILE A 249 4.83 2.70 -12.75
N LYS A 250 4.60 2.55 -11.44
CA LYS A 250 5.42 1.70 -10.57
C LYS A 250 5.47 0.25 -11.05
N LEU A 251 4.32 -0.29 -11.49
CA LEU A 251 4.26 -1.64 -12.05
C LEU A 251 5.07 -1.76 -13.35
N ALA A 252 5.03 -0.76 -14.22
CA ALA A 252 5.86 -0.75 -15.44
C ALA A 252 7.35 -0.80 -15.09
N ALA A 253 7.80 0.03 -14.13
CA ALA A 253 9.20 0.00 -13.65
C ALA A 253 9.54 -1.36 -13.02
N ALA A 254 8.64 -1.94 -12.24
CA ALA A 254 8.81 -3.24 -11.59
C ALA A 254 9.08 -4.39 -12.58
N CYS A 255 8.67 -4.27 -13.84
CA CYS A 255 8.88 -5.28 -14.86
C CYS A 255 10.26 -5.23 -15.50
N LEU A 256 11.02 -4.14 -15.41
CA LEU A 256 12.23 -3.92 -16.21
C LEU A 256 13.36 -4.89 -15.85
N ASP A 257 13.83 -4.90 -14.61
CA ASP A 257 14.94 -5.76 -14.22
C ASP A 257 14.53 -7.24 -14.17
N SER A 258 13.26 -7.53 -13.91
CA SER A 258 12.72 -8.89 -14.02
C SER A 258 12.86 -9.45 -15.45
N GLN A 259 12.61 -8.62 -16.47
CA GLN A 259 12.79 -9.01 -17.88
C GLN A 259 14.26 -9.23 -18.21
N ARG A 260 15.18 -8.36 -17.73
CA ARG A 260 16.62 -8.56 -17.90
C ARG A 260 17.07 -9.89 -17.32
N ARG A 261 16.67 -10.19 -16.09
CA ARG A 261 17.01 -11.48 -15.43
C ARG A 261 16.55 -12.69 -16.21
N VAL A 262 15.36 -12.63 -16.84
CA VAL A 262 14.87 -13.72 -17.69
C VAL A 262 15.69 -13.87 -18.98
N LEU A 263 16.22 -12.78 -19.53
CA LEU A 263 17.07 -12.82 -20.72
C LEU A 263 18.47 -13.36 -20.43
N ASP A 264 18.96 -13.15 -19.21
CA ASP A 264 20.30 -13.56 -18.76
C ASP A 264 20.37 -15.02 -18.29
N THR A 265 19.21 -15.73 -18.24
CA THR A 265 19.09 -17.15 -17.84
C THR A 265 19.01 -18.06 -19.04
#